data_b4cac7834e74e09bbc0b7c278bce8faa
#
_entry.id   b4cac7834e74e09bbc0b7c278bce8faa
#
_cell.length_a   1.000
_cell.length_b   1.000
_cell.length_c   1.000
_cell.angle_alpha   90.00
_cell.angle_beta   90.00
_cell.angle_gamma   90.00
#
_symmetry.space_group_name_H-M   'P 1'
#
loop_
_entity.id
_entity.type
_entity.pdbx_description
1 polymer ?
#
loop_
_entity_poly.entity_id
_entity_poly.type
_entity_poly.pdbx_seq_one_letter_code
_entity_poly.pdbx_strand_id
1 'polypeptide(L)'
;PDATVLELAMAQNPSFFSLWIGSNDALGYATSGGDGSSPLTDPALFDTVYNGLVATLTSGGTQGVLVNVPYIENAPFFTAVKYDALDPEENAAYADQIPLLNTIFGALNQIYVALGQEDRIIIFSETEASAVVIQDENLTDLSATITGALMANPDFPAFIGQFGLPPAAAPLVADLLGSTYGQTRQATEHDFLLLTSGGIIGEVNVDNYTQLVMAGVPVETAGQLSVNGLTFPLQDKWVLLEEERIELFVAVDAYNVTIQNAANAAGLAFVDAKSIVQEIAETGYANGDFILTADLVLGGAFSLDGLHGTAKGNVVIANEIIKAIDATYGSNFEAADTLMDVGNYPSNYSPLLP
;
A
#
# COMPACT_ATOMS: atom_id res chain seq x y z
N PRO A 1 -4.91 34.59 -6.57
CA PRO A 1 -5.30 34.02 -7.84
C PRO A 1 -6.08 32.75 -7.50
N ASP A 2 -7.42 32.84 -7.74
CA ASP A 2 -8.36 31.80 -7.25
C ASP A 2 -8.88 30.96 -8.43
N ALA A 3 -8.15 30.95 -9.57
CA ALA A 3 -8.53 30.20 -10.74
C ALA A 3 -8.22 28.71 -10.55
N THR A 4 -9.18 27.86 -10.86
CA THR A 4 -9.03 26.40 -10.88
C THR A 4 -8.16 25.96 -12.08
N VAL A 5 -7.61 24.75 -12.01
CA VAL A 5 -6.86 24.16 -13.14
C VAL A 5 -7.73 24.10 -14.40
N LEU A 6 -9.01 23.76 -14.25
CA LEU A 6 -9.97 23.74 -15.36
C LEU A 6 -10.14 25.12 -16.01
N GLU A 7 -10.32 26.17 -15.22
CA GLU A 7 -10.43 27.54 -15.74
C GLU A 7 -9.17 27.98 -16.48
N LEU A 8 -8.00 27.63 -15.97
CA LEU A 8 -6.73 27.91 -16.63
C LEU A 8 -6.57 27.12 -17.96
N ALA A 9 -7.02 25.88 -18.00
CA ALA A 9 -7.01 25.07 -19.23
C ALA A 9 -7.96 25.68 -20.26
N MET A 10 -9.19 26.02 -19.89
CA MET A 10 -10.19 26.59 -20.80
C MET A 10 -9.80 28.00 -21.30
N ALA A 11 -9.07 28.78 -20.50
CA ALA A 11 -8.56 30.09 -20.92
C ALA A 11 -7.56 30.01 -22.10
N GLN A 12 -6.97 28.84 -22.35
CA GLN A 12 -6.08 28.60 -23.49
C GLN A 12 -6.83 28.31 -24.80
N ASN A 13 -8.16 28.19 -24.77
CA ASN A 13 -9.00 27.78 -25.91
C ASN A 13 -8.46 26.49 -26.58
N PRO A 14 -8.36 25.38 -25.85
CA PRO A 14 -7.76 24.17 -26.37
C PRO A 14 -8.57 23.61 -27.56
N SER A 15 -7.91 23.14 -28.58
CA SER A 15 -8.52 22.41 -29.69
C SER A 15 -8.55 20.89 -29.45
N PHE A 16 -7.71 20.43 -28.51
CA PHE A 16 -7.62 19.05 -28.06
C PHE A 16 -7.18 19.02 -26.59
N PHE A 17 -7.66 18.00 -25.83
CA PHE A 17 -7.22 17.79 -24.45
C PHE A 17 -6.93 16.32 -24.16
N SER A 18 -6.08 16.06 -23.20
CA SER A 18 -5.95 14.78 -22.53
C SER A 18 -6.37 14.94 -21.07
N LEU A 19 -7.20 14.01 -20.56
CA LEU A 19 -7.65 14.00 -19.18
C LEU A 19 -7.31 12.64 -18.57
N TRP A 20 -6.32 12.65 -17.66
CA TRP A 20 -5.93 11.50 -16.87
C TRP A 20 -5.89 11.91 -15.41
N ILE A 21 -7.01 11.75 -14.74
CA ILE A 21 -7.23 12.08 -13.32
C ILE A 21 -8.03 10.97 -12.67
N GLY A 22 -8.06 10.96 -11.34
CA GLY A 22 -8.78 9.98 -10.54
C GLY A 22 -7.84 9.13 -9.68
N SER A 23 -6.57 8.98 -10.07
CA SER A 23 -5.62 8.21 -9.25
C SER A 23 -5.45 8.81 -7.85
N ASN A 24 -5.42 10.14 -7.72
CA ASN A 24 -5.28 10.79 -6.41
C ASN A 24 -6.52 10.64 -5.52
N ASP A 25 -7.69 10.35 -6.11
CA ASP A 25 -8.94 10.09 -5.36
C ASP A 25 -8.88 8.76 -4.59
N ALA A 26 -7.98 7.87 -4.99
CA ALA A 26 -7.74 6.57 -4.39
C ALA A 26 -6.37 6.49 -3.68
N LEU A 27 -5.34 7.12 -4.25
CA LEU A 27 -3.95 6.97 -3.84
C LEU A 27 -3.68 7.49 -2.43
N GLY A 28 -4.33 8.58 -2.04
CA GLY A 28 -4.20 9.14 -0.68
C GLY A 28 -4.59 8.13 0.39
N TYR A 29 -5.75 7.49 0.21
CA TYR A 29 -6.26 6.42 1.07
C TYR A 29 -5.28 5.23 1.15
N ALA A 30 -4.86 4.74 0.00
CA ALA A 30 -4.00 3.56 -0.05
C ALA A 30 -2.59 3.80 0.51
N THR A 31 -1.99 4.97 0.26
CA THR A 31 -0.64 5.28 0.76
C THR A 31 -0.60 5.69 2.23
N SER A 32 -1.76 5.97 2.83
CA SER A 32 -1.89 6.13 4.28
C SER A 32 -2.19 4.80 5.01
N GLY A 33 -2.30 3.67 4.28
CA GLY A 33 -2.66 2.38 4.85
C GLY A 33 -4.13 2.29 5.26
N GLY A 34 -5.01 3.10 4.69
CA GLY A 34 -6.43 3.10 5.10
C GLY A 34 -6.72 3.79 6.44
N ASP A 35 -5.73 4.35 7.12
CA ASP A 35 -5.75 4.87 8.51
C ASP A 35 -6.79 5.97 8.81
N GLY A 36 -7.68 6.26 7.85
CA GLY A 36 -8.72 7.28 7.97
C GLY A 36 -8.24 8.72 7.83
N SER A 37 -6.93 8.97 7.72
CA SER A 37 -6.37 10.32 7.54
C SER A 37 -6.64 10.89 6.14
N SER A 38 -6.83 10.02 5.16
CA SER A 38 -7.11 10.37 3.76
C SER A 38 -8.27 9.50 3.23
N PRO A 39 -9.52 9.94 3.32
CA PRO A 39 -10.66 9.12 2.90
C PRO A 39 -10.70 8.95 1.38
N LEU A 40 -11.26 7.83 0.92
CA LEU A 40 -11.62 7.63 -0.49
C LEU A 40 -12.63 8.68 -0.95
N THR A 41 -12.48 9.17 -2.17
CA THR A 41 -13.52 9.99 -2.79
C THR A 41 -14.77 9.16 -3.04
N ASP A 42 -15.92 9.63 -2.55
CA ASP A 42 -17.20 8.96 -2.80
C ASP A 42 -17.47 8.81 -4.30
N PRO A 43 -17.80 7.61 -4.81
CA PRO A 43 -18.01 7.38 -6.24
C PRO A 43 -19.09 8.26 -6.87
N ALA A 44 -20.15 8.63 -6.15
CA ALA A 44 -21.19 9.51 -6.69
C ALA A 44 -20.71 10.97 -6.78
N LEU A 45 -19.86 11.39 -5.86
CA LEU A 45 -19.18 12.69 -5.94
C LEU A 45 -18.21 12.70 -7.12
N PHE A 46 -17.38 11.64 -7.27
CA PHE A 46 -16.49 11.50 -8.42
C PHE A 46 -17.25 11.57 -9.75
N ASP A 47 -18.34 10.80 -9.88
CA ASP A 47 -19.19 10.80 -11.08
C ASP A 47 -19.70 12.22 -11.42
N THR A 48 -20.22 12.92 -10.43
CA THR A 48 -20.74 14.28 -10.61
C THR A 48 -19.66 15.25 -11.09
N VAL A 49 -18.50 15.24 -10.43
CA VAL A 49 -17.39 16.16 -10.72
C VAL A 49 -16.75 15.82 -12.06
N TYR A 50 -16.48 14.54 -12.32
CA TYR A 50 -15.83 14.08 -13.55
C TYR A 50 -16.67 14.40 -14.79
N ASN A 51 -17.97 14.11 -14.76
CA ASN A 51 -18.90 14.46 -15.84
C ASN A 51 -18.97 15.98 -16.06
N GLY A 52 -18.94 16.79 -14.98
CA GLY A 52 -18.87 18.24 -15.06
C GLY A 52 -17.59 18.75 -15.75
N LEU A 53 -16.43 18.13 -15.44
CA LEU A 53 -15.16 18.43 -16.11
C LEU A 53 -15.23 18.13 -17.61
N VAL A 54 -15.70 16.93 -17.98
CA VAL A 54 -15.80 16.51 -19.39
C VAL A 54 -16.77 17.41 -20.16
N ALA A 55 -17.94 17.73 -19.57
CA ALA A 55 -18.91 18.64 -20.18
C ALA A 55 -18.32 20.03 -20.44
N THR A 56 -17.52 20.54 -19.51
CA THR A 56 -16.85 21.84 -19.66
C THR A 56 -15.78 21.79 -20.75
N LEU A 57 -14.91 20.77 -20.72
CA LEU A 57 -13.83 20.59 -21.70
C LEU A 57 -14.36 20.44 -23.14
N THR A 58 -15.52 19.80 -23.30
CA THR A 58 -16.13 19.53 -24.61
C THR A 58 -17.12 20.62 -25.06
N SER A 59 -17.40 21.64 -24.25
CA SER A 59 -18.44 22.65 -24.50
C SER A 59 -18.27 23.42 -25.81
N GLY A 60 -17.03 23.56 -26.32
CA GLY A 60 -16.69 24.17 -27.60
C GLY A 60 -16.62 23.22 -28.80
N GLY A 61 -16.98 21.93 -28.63
CA GLY A 61 -16.73 20.88 -29.61
C GLY A 61 -15.30 20.38 -29.62
N THR A 62 -14.56 20.64 -28.56
CA THR A 62 -13.17 20.21 -28.38
C THR A 62 -13.10 18.69 -28.30
N GLN A 63 -12.20 18.10 -29.07
CA GLN A 63 -11.89 16.67 -29.01
C GLN A 63 -10.91 16.36 -27.88
N GLY A 64 -10.84 15.11 -27.47
CA GLY A 64 -9.92 14.73 -26.39
C GLY A 64 -9.76 13.24 -26.22
N VAL A 65 -8.92 12.87 -25.25
CA VAL A 65 -8.72 11.50 -24.81
C VAL A 65 -8.89 11.42 -23.29
N LEU A 66 -9.65 10.45 -22.85
CA LEU A 66 -9.79 10.10 -21.42
C LEU A 66 -9.00 8.83 -21.13
N VAL A 67 -8.33 8.81 -20.00
CA VAL A 67 -7.54 7.67 -19.53
C VAL A 67 -8.12 7.23 -18.19
N ASN A 68 -8.40 5.93 -18.02
CA ASN A 68 -8.93 5.40 -16.77
C ASN A 68 -7.86 5.25 -15.69
N VAL A 69 -8.29 4.93 -14.46
CA VAL A 69 -7.44 4.78 -13.28
C VAL A 69 -6.94 3.33 -13.20
N PRO A 70 -5.60 3.10 -13.19
CA PRO A 70 -5.05 1.77 -12.93
C PRO A 70 -5.37 1.30 -11.52
N TYR A 71 -5.40 -0.02 -11.31
CA TYR A 71 -5.35 -0.56 -9.96
C TYR A 71 -3.97 -0.29 -9.37
N ILE A 72 -3.96 0.40 -8.24
CA ILE A 72 -2.73 0.83 -7.57
C ILE A 72 -1.97 -0.36 -6.96
N GLU A 73 -2.64 -1.46 -6.64
CA GLU A 73 -2.03 -2.69 -6.15
C GLU A 73 -1.00 -3.29 -7.11
N ASN A 74 -1.06 -2.95 -8.40
CA ASN A 74 -0.08 -3.37 -9.39
C ASN A 74 1.20 -2.52 -9.35
N ALA A 75 1.23 -1.49 -8.51
CA ALA A 75 2.38 -0.62 -8.37
C ALA A 75 3.37 -1.18 -7.32
N PRO A 76 4.69 -1.10 -7.58
CA PRO A 76 5.72 -1.61 -6.65
C PRO A 76 5.63 -1.05 -5.24
N PHE A 77 5.01 0.09 -5.04
CA PHE A 77 4.79 0.68 -3.72
C PHE A 77 4.01 -0.27 -2.77
N PHE A 78 3.17 -1.14 -3.33
CA PHE A 78 2.33 -2.09 -2.59
C PHE A 78 2.81 -3.54 -2.69
N THR A 79 3.76 -3.84 -3.58
CA THR A 79 4.18 -5.22 -3.85
C THR A 79 5.65 -5.49 -3.54
N ALA A 80 6.48 -4.44 -3.36
CA ALA A 80 7.91 -4.60 -3.16
C ALA A 80 8.28 -5.10 -1.76
N VAL A 81 7.46 -4.83 -0.73
CA VAL A 81 7.64 -5.36 0.62
C VAL A 81 6.65 -6.50 0.81
N LYS A 82 7.17 -7.71 1.00
CA LYS A 82 6.32 -8.89 1.16
C LYS A 82 5.72 -8.96 2.57
N TYR A 83 4.52 -9.55 2.67
CA TYR A 83 3.87 -9.79 3.96
C TYR A 83 4.71 -10.70 4.88
N ASP A 84 5.50 -11.62 4.30
CA ASP A 84 6.40 -12.56 4.95
C ASP A 84 7.88 -12.09 4.91
N ALA A 85 8.11 -10.81 5.15
CA ALA A 85 9.43 -10.17 5.04
C ALA A 85 10.45 -10.61 6.11
N LEU A 86 10.08 -11.45 7.06
CA LEU A 86 10.93 -11.89 8.17
C LEU A 86 11.59 -13.24 7.82
N ASP A 87 12.69 -13.18 7.07
CA ASP A 87 13.41 -14.37 6.59
C ASP A 87 14.66 -14.67 7.45
N PRO A 88 14.71 -15.83 8.15
CA PRO A 88 15.86 -16.23 8.95
C PRO A 88 17.10 -16.55 8.10
N GLU A 89 16.94 -16.90 6.84
CA GLU A 89 18.08 -17.17 5.94
C GLU A 89 18.76 -15.85 5.51
N GLU A 90 18.01 -14.77 5.39
CA GLU A 90 18.52 -13.45 5.00
C GLU A 90 19.03 -12.63 6.20
N ASN A 91 18.53 -12.90 7.43
CA ASN A 91 18.88 -12.14 8.63
C ASN A 91 19.22 -13.03 9.82
N ALA A 92 20.51 -13.32 10.02
CA ALA A 92 21.00 -14.14 11.12
C ALA A 92 20.68 -13.58 12.51
N ALA A 93 20.65 -12.24 12.67
CA ALA A 93 20.31 -11.62 13.95
C ALA A 93 18.83 -11.80 14.30
N TYR A 94 17.95 -11.88 13.31
CA TYR A 94 16.55 -12.25 13.49
C TYR A 94 16.44 -13.75 13.81
N ALA A 95 17.14 -14.63 13.06
CA ALA A 95 17.13 -16.06 13.26
C ALA A 95 17.48 -16.44 14.72
N ASP A 96 18.51 -15.82 15.30
CA ASP A 96 18.95 -16.05 16.67
C ASP A 96 17.88 -15.65 17.72
N GLN A 97 16.92 -14.79 17.37
CA GLN A 97 15.86 -14.32 18.27
C GLN A 97 14.58 -15.17 18.23
N ILE A 98 14.36 -15.97 17.18
CA ILE A 98 13.11 -16.71 16.99
C ILE A 98 12.70 -17.57 18.19
N PRO A 99 13.59 -18.36 18.85
CA PRO A 99 13.19 -19.13 20.03
C PRO A 99 12.65 -18.25 21.17
N LEU A 100 13.26 -17.07 21.37
CA LEU A 100 12.81 -16.10 22.37
C LEU A 100 11.46 -15.49 21.99
N LEU A 101 11.30 -15.09 20.73
CA LEU A 101 10.04 -14.52 20.20
C LEU A 101 8.90 -15.53 20.38
N ASN A 102 9.07 -16.78 19.98
CA ASN A 102 8.06 -17.82 20.15
C ASN A 102 7.75 -18.12 21.63
N THR A 103 8.71 -17.92 22.52
CA THR A 103 8.48 -18.00 23.99
C THR A 103 7.62 -16.84 24.48
N ILE A 104 7.91 -15.60 24.03
CA ILE A 104 7.14 -14.40 24.38
C ILE A 104 5.68 -14.56 23.95
N PHE A 105 5.46 -14.96 22.69
CA PHE A 105 4.11 -15.13 22.14
C PHE A 105 3.39 -16.39 22.62
N GLY A 106 4.08 -17.38 23.18
CA GLY A 106 3.48 -18.63 23.60
C GLY A 106 2.34 -18.47 24.60
N ALA A 107 2.45 -17.57 25.57
CA ALA A 107 1.39 -17.29 26.55
C ALA A 107 0.19 -16.58 25.89
N LEU A 108 0.43 -15.66 24.98
CA LEU A 108 -0.59 -14.94 24.23
C LEU A 108 -1.35 -15.89 23.28
N ASN A 109 -0.63 -16.75 22.57
CA ASN A 109 -1.20 -17.75 21.67
C ASN A 109 -2.13 -18.72 22.39
N GLN A 110 -1.82 -19.12 23.65
CA GLN A 110 -2.72 -19.93 24.47
C GLN A 110 -4.05 -19.20 24.76
N ILE A 111 -4.00 -17.89 24.95
CA ILE A 111 -5.22 -17.08 25.15
C ILE A 111 -6.02 -17.06 23.85
N TYR A 112 -5.40 -16.82 22.69
CA TYR A 112 -6.08 -16.82 21.40
C TYR A 112 -6.76 -18.17 21.12
N VAL A 113 -6.07 -19.29 21.33
CA VAL A 113 -6.66 -20.64 21.19
C VAL A 113 -7.85 -20.83 22.15
N ALA A 114 -7.72 -20.41 23.41
CA ALA A 114 -8.81 -20.53 24.39
C ALA A 114 -10.05 -19.69 24.01
N LEU A 115 -9.87 -18.65 23.24
CA LEU A 115 -10.93 -17.77 22.73
C LEU A 115 -11.48 -18.19 21.36
N GLY A 116 -10.92 -19.24 20.72
CA GLY A 116 -11.28 -19.63 19.36
C GLY A 116 -10.84 -18.60 18.31
N GLN A 117 -9.67 -17.98 18.52
CA GLN A 117 -9.08 -16.94 17.66
C GLN A 117 -7.72 -17.43 17.13
N GLU A 118 -7.72 -18.62 16.54
CA GLU A 118 -6.50 -19.26 16.04
C GLU A 118 -5.87 -18.51 14.88
N ASP A 119 -6.63 -17.71 14.17
CA ASP A 119 -6.21 -16.78 13.09
C ASP A 119 -5.30 -15.64 13.58
N ARG A 120 -5.27 -15.41 14.91
CA ARG A 120 -4.40 -14.41 15.55
C ARG A 120 -3.11 -14.98 16.15
N ILE A 121 -2.88 -16.27 16.01
CA ILE A 121 -1.66 -16.91 16.52
C ILE A 121 -0.43 -16.29 15.85
N ILE A 122 0.54 -15.89 16.68
CA ILE A 122 1.82 -15.32 16.22
C ILE A 122 2.90 -16.36 16.43
N ILE A 123 3.51 -16.80 15.33
CA ILE A 123 4.59 -17.79 15.35
C ILE A 123 5.63 -17.48 14.27
N PHE A 124 6.90 -17.65 14.60
CA PHE A 124 8.01 -17.42 13.68
C PHE A 124 8.71 -18.74 13.38
N SER A 125 8.93 -19.01 12.09
CA SER A 125 9.63 -20.20 11.60
C SER A 125 11.14 -20.02 11.76
N GLU A 126 11.84 -21.10 12.15
CA GLU A 126 13.30 -21.13 12.20
C GLU A 126 13.94 -21.39 10.83
N THR A 127 13.15 -21.77 9.81
CA THR A 127 13.65 -22.24 8.52
C THR A 127 13.00 -21.60 7.30
N GLU A 128 11.87 -20.92 7.49
CA GLU A 128 11.12 -20.29 6.42
C GLU A 128 10.81 -18.84 6.77
N ALA A 129 10.55 -18.02 5.76
CA ALA A 129 10.09 -16.66 5.96
C ALA A 129 8.80 -16.64 6.80
N SER A 130 8.68 -15.67 7.68
CA SER A 130 7.54 -15.49 8.57
C SER A 130 6.85 -14.17 8.29
N ALA A 131 5.53 -14.17 8.46
CA ALA A 131 4.73 -12.96 8.27
C ALA A 131 4.99 -11.92 9.35
N VAL A 132 4.97 -10.67 8.95
CA VAL A 132 5.10 -9.50 9.82
C VAL A 132 3.89 -9.42 10.75
N VAL A 133 4.10 -9.04 12.00
CA VAL A 133 3.03 -8.77 12.97
C VAL A 133 2.46 -7.38 12.71
N ILE A 134 1.15 -7.30 12.50
CA ILE A 134 0.44 -6.06 12.13
C ILE A 134 -0.69 -5.75 13.12
N GLN A 135 -1.02 -4.48 13.22
CA GLN A 135 -2.28 -4.03 13.82
C GLN A 135 -3.38 -4.17 12.76
N ASP A 136 -4.56 -4.63 13.19
CA ASP A 136 -5.74 -4.80 12.36
C ASP A 136 -6.97 -4.34 13.15
N GLU A 137 -7.44 -3.12 12.87
CA GLU A 137 -8.55 -2.49 13.57
C GLU A 137 -9.92 -3.13 13.24
N ASN A 138 -10.00 -3.92 12.16
CA ASN A 138 -11.21 -4.67 11.81
C ASN A 138 -11.46 -5.87 12.73
N LEU A 139 -10.42 -6.29 13.46
CA LEU A 139 -10.55 -7.36 14.45
C LEU A 139 -11.31 -6.90 15.69
N THR A 140 -12.06 -7.82 16.29
CA THR A 140 -12.66 -7.57 17.62
C THR A 140 -11.57 -7.26 18.63
N ASP A 141 -11.69 -6.14 19.36
CA ASP A 141 -10.74 -5.76 20.39
C ASP A 141 -10.80 -6.72 21.60
N LEU A 142 -9.71 -7.43 21.83
CA LEU A 142 -9.51 -8.36 22.92
C LEU A 142 -8.65 -7.80 24.06
N SER A 143 -8.31 -6.53 24.06
CA SER A 143 -7.40 -5.89 25.02
C SER A 143 -7.75 -6.22 26.48
N ALA A 144 -9.00 -5.97 26.87
CA ALA A 144 -9.47 -6.25 28.22
C ALA A 144 -9.49 -7.75 28.54
N THR A 145 -9.80 -8.59 27.55
CA THR A 145 -9.85 -10.04 27.70
C THR A 145 -8.46 -10.63 27.90
N ILE A 146 -7.47 -10.18 27.11
CA ILE A 146 -6.07 -10.59 27.26
C ILE A 146 -5.51 -10.14 28.61
N THR A 147 -5.71 -8.88 28.99
CA THR A 147 -5.32 -8.36 30.30
C THR A 147 -5.90 -9.22 31.44
N GLY A 148 -7.20 -9.51 31.38
CA GLY A 148 -7.89 -10.33 32.38
C GLY A 148 -7.36 -11.76 32.45
N ALA A 149 -7.11 -12.39 31.30
CA ALA A 149 -6.59 -13.75 31.22
C ALA A 149 -5.15 -13.84 31.77
N LEU A 150 -4.28 -12.89 31.46
CA LEU A 150 -2.92 -12.81 31.98
C LEU A 150 -2.93 -12.62 33.50
N MET A 151 -3.77 -11.72 34.00
CA MET A 151 -3.91 -11.47 35.45
C MET A 151 -4.48 -12.65 36.23
N ALA A 152 -5.33 -13.47 35.59
CA ALA A 152 -5.88 -14.68 36.20
C ALA A 152 -4.88 -15.85 36.20
N ASN A 153 -3.82 -15.78 35.40
CA ASN A 153 -2.80 -16.83 35.32
C ASN A 153 -1.81 -16.71 36.50
N PRO A 154 -1.77 -17.67 37.43
CA PRO A 154 -0.88 -17.62 38.61
C PRO A 154 0.61 -17.66 38.24
N ASP A 155 0.97 -18.17 37.05
CA ASP A 155 2.34 -18.31 36.60
C ASP A 155 2.84 -17.03 35.87
N PHE A 156 1.94 -16.09 35.56
CA PHE A 156 2.31 -14.87 34.83
C PHE A 156 3.38 -13.99 35.55
N PRO A 157 3.32 -13.79 36.89
CA PRO A 157 4.37 -13.07 37.60
C PRO A 157 5.75 -13.75 37.52
N ALA A 158 5.79 -15.08 37.45
CA ALA A 158 7.04 -15.82 37.26
C ALA A 158 7.53 -15.74 35.81
N PHE A 159 6.63 -15.72 34.86
CA PHE A 159 6.93 -15.54 33.42
C PHE A 159 7.62 -14.19 33.18
N ILE A 160 7.05 -13.08 33.65
CA ILE A 160 7.65 -11.75 33.44
C ILE A 160 8.99 -11.62 34.18
N GLY A 161 9.21 -12.40 35.25
CA GLY A 161 10.46 -12.46 35.97
C GLY A 161 11.64 -12.94 35.12
N GLN A 162 11.40 -13.75 34.09
CA GLN A 162 12.42 -14.20 33.13
C GLN A 162 12.98 -13.04 32.29
N PHE A 163 12.24 -11.95 32.19
CA PHE A 163 12.63 -10.72 31.50
C PHE A 163 13.10 -9.62 32.44
N GLY A 164 13.46 -10.00 33.67
CA GLY A 164 13.99 -9.07 34.69
C GLY A 164 12.96 -8.16 35.36
N LEU A 165 11.67 -8.44 35.16
CA LEU A 165 10.57 -7.66 35.72
C LEU A 165 10.15 -8.20 37.12
N PRO A 166 9.93 -7.34 38.13
CA PRO A 166 9.47 -7.79 39.45
C PRO A 166 7.99 -8.28 39.33
N PRO A 167 7.58 -9.27 40.17
CA PRO A 167 6.20 -9.75 40.22
C PRO A 167 5.13 -8.63 40.37
N ALA A 168 5.48 -7.56 41.06
CA ALA A 168 4.61 -6.40 41.26
C ALA A 168 4.30 -5.63 39.96
N ALA A 169 5.08 -5.84 38.90
CA ALA A 169 4.83 -5.25 37.57
C ALA A 169 3.76 -6.02 36.76
N ALA A 170 3.32 -7.20 37.20
CA ALA A 170 2.38 -8.03 36.46
C ALA A 170 1.12 -7.30 36.01
N PRO A 171 0.44 -6.45 36.82
CA PRO A 171 -0.74 -5.73 36.32
C PRO A 171 -0.42 -4.78 35.16
N LEU A 172 0.68 -4.04 35.26
CA LEU A 172 1.11 -3.10 34.22
C LEU A 172 1.47 -3.85 32.93
N VAL A 173 2.22 -4.95 33.05
CA VAL A 173 2.64 -5.74 31.88
C VAL A 173 1.44 -6.41 31.22
N ALA A 174 0.47 -6.92 31.99
CA ALA A 174 -0.75 -7.48 31.46
C ALA A 174 -1.57 -6.45 30.67
N ASP A 175 -1.66 -5.21 31.18
CA ASP A 175 -2.36 -4.11 30.52
C ASP A 175 -1.65 -3.68 29.22
N LEU A 176 -0.33 -3.57 29.25
CA LEU A 176 0.49 -3.27 28.07
C LEU A 176 0.36 -4.36 27.00
N LEU A 177 0.44 -5.64 27.36
CA LEU A 177 0.26 -6.74 26.42
C LEU A 177 -1.17 -6.78 25.87
N GLY A 178 -2.17 -6.58 26.71
CA GLY A 178 -3.56 -6.49 26.29
C GLY A 178 -3.77 -5.37 25.27
N SER A 179 -3.31 -4.17 25.58
CA SER A 179 -3.46 -3.00 24.68
C SER A 179 -2.67 -3.14 23.38
N THR A 180 -1.48 -3.76 23.42
CA THR A 180 -0.66 -3.96 22.21
C THR A 180 -1.22 -5.03 21.31
N TYR A 181 -1.75 -6.13 21.87
CA TYR A 181 -2.15 -7.29 21.08
C TYR A 181 -3.66 -7.54 21.02
N GLY A 182 -4.46 -6.58 21.46
CA GLY A 182 -5.93 -6.67 21.42
C GLY A 182 -6.52 -6.74 20.03
N GLN A 183 -5.89 -6.08 19.06
CA GLN A 183 -6.27 -6.07 17.65
C GLN A 183 -5.02 -6.31 16.78
N THR A 184 -4.44 -7.50 16.92
CA THR A 184 -3.17 -7.86 16.26
C THR A 184 -3.25 -9.27 15.69
N ARG A 185 -2.63 -9.46 14.52
CA ARG A 185 -2.38 -10.74 13.86
C ARG A 185 -1.08 -10.69 13.06
N GLN A 186 -0.66 -11.80 12.51
CA GLN A 186 0.32 -11.80 11.43
C GLN A 186 -0.34 -11.41 10.11
N ALA A 187 0.41 -10.72 9.25
CA ALA A 187 -0.03 -10.36 7.90
C ALA A 187 -0.27 -11.63 7.04
N THR A 188 -1.09 -11.49 6.03
CA THR A 188 -1.39 -12.53 5.03
C THR A 188 -0.95 -12.05 3.64
N GLU A 189 -1.01 -12.93 2.65
CA GLU A 189 -0.78 -12.58 1.25
C GLU A 189 -1.77 -11.55 0.68
N HIS A 190 -2.84 -11.28 1.43
CA HIS A 190 -3.87 -10.31 1.05
C HIS A 190 -3.64 -8.91 1.63
N ASP A 191 -2.70 -8.77 2.57
CA ASP A 191 -2.32 -7.48 3.16
C ASP A 191 -1.12 -6.90 2.42
N PHE A 192 -1.17 -5.61 2.10
CA PHE A 192 -0.07 -4.94 1.43
C PHE A 192 0.75 -4.11 2.41
N LEU A 193 2.00 -4.51 2.58
CA LEU A 193 2.97 -3.70 3.31
C LEU A 193 3.45 -2.58 2.39
N LEU A 194 3.27 -1.32 2.79
CA LEU A 194 3.67 -0.18 1.98
C LEU A 194 5.19 -0.15 1.80
N LEU A 195 5.69 0.30 0.65
CA LEU A 195 7.12 0.39 0.35
C LEU A 195 7.92 1.05 1.48
N THR A 196 7.36 2.08 2.07
CA THR A 196 7.97 2.82 3.18
C THR A 196 8.11 2.00 4.47
N SER A 197 7.34 0.93 4.64
CA SER A 197 7.44 0.02 5.79
C SER A 197 8.73 -0.81 5.76
N GLY A 198 9.31 -1.06 4.60
CA GLY A 198 10.54 -1.85 4.46
C GLY A 198 11.73 -1.29 5.23
N GLY A 199 11.77 0.03 5.47
CA GLY A 199 12.79 0.66 6.31
C GLY A 199 12.43 0.74 7.79
N ILE A 200 11.25 0.24 8.17
CA ILE A 200 10.71 0.31 9.55
C ILE A 200 10.66 -1.08 10.20
N ILE A 201 10.38 -2.12 9.40
CA ILE A 201 10.30 -3.51 9.88
C ILE A 201 11.66 -3.92 10.47
N GLY A 202 11.65 -4.46 11.70
CA GLY A 202 12.85 -4.85 12.42
C GLY A 202 13.53 -3.71 13.21
N GLU A 203 13.15 -2.45 12.97
CA GLU A 203 13.68 -1.30 13.69
C GLU A 203 12.90 -1.03 14.99
N VAL A 204 13.57 -0.45 15.98
CA VAL A 204 12.94 -0.10 17.26
C VAL A 204 11.96 1.05 17.09
N ASN A 205 10.72 0.85 17.47
CA ASN A 205 9.73 1.92 17.60
C ASN A 205 10.08 2.80 18.81
N VAL A 206 10.60 4.00 18.54
CA VAL A 206 11.12 4.93 19.55
C VAL A 206 10.03 5.40 20.52
N ASP A 207 8.81 5.58 20.02
CA ASP A 207 7.70 6.06 20.86
C ASP A 207 7.27 4.97 21.85
N ASN A 208 7.07 3.73 21.37
CA ASN A 208 6.76 2.59 22.24
C ASN A 208 7.88 2.32 23.24
N TYR A 209 9.13 2.29 22.78
CA TYR A 209 10.30 2.15 23.63
C TYR A 209 10.31 3.18 24.76
N THR A 210 10.09 4.44 24.41
CA THR A 210 10.08 5.54 25.39
C THR A 210 8.96 5.36 26.42
N GLN A 211 7.76 4.98 25.97
CA GLN A 211 6.63 4.71 26.85
C GLN A 211 6.92 3.56 27.83
N LEU A 212 7.49 2.45 27.34
CA LEU A 212 7.84 1.30 28.18
C LEU A 212 8.90 1.67 29.23
N VAL A 213 9.94 2.42 28.86
CA VAL A 213 10.97 2.89 29.79
C VAL A 213 10.36 3.82 30.85
N MET A 214 9.48 4.74 30.45
CA MET A 214 8.77 5.63 31.38
C MET A 214 7.82 4.87 32.32
N ALA A 215 7.27 3.73 31.86
CA ALA A 215 6.48 2.82 32.68
C ALA A 215 7.32 1.94 33.62
N GLY A 216 8.65 2.07 33.56
CA GLY A 216 9.59 1.34 34.46
C GLY A 216 10.05 -0.01 33.92
N VAL A 217 9.79 -0.32 32.63
CA VAL A 217 10.35 -1.51 31.96
C VAL A 217 11.87 -1.31 31.78
N PRO A 218 12.71 -2.32 32.12
CA PRO A 218 14.14 -2.23 31.87
C PRO A 218 14.47 -1.87 30.41
N VAL A 219 15.48 -1.02 30.21
CA VAL A 219 15.85 -0.47 28.90
C VAL A 219 16.04 -1.57 27.83
N GLU A 220 16.73 -2.65 28.19
CA GLU A 220 16.96 -3.78 27.28
C GLU A 220 15.65 -4.48 26.89
N THR A 221 14.80 -4.78 27.87
CA THR A 221 13.47 -5.39 27.64
C THR A 221 12.54 -4.46 26.85
N ALA A 222 12.56 -3.15 27.15
CA ALA A 222 11.80 -2.16 26.39
C ALA A 222 12.20 -2.14 24.91
N GLY A 223 13.51 -2.23 24.63
CA GLY A 223 14.01 -2.35 23.25
C GLY A 223 13.52 -3.61 22.58
N GLN A 224 13.60 -4.76 23.24
CA GLN A 224 13.13 -6.04 22.70
C GLN A 224 11.61 -6.08 22.45
N LEU A 225 10.81 -5.37 23.23
CA LEU A 225 9.36 -5.29 23.10
C LEU A 225 8.89 -4.18 22.14
N SER A 226 9.80 -3.45 21.52
CA SER A 226 9.50 -2.30 20.66
C SER A 226 9.94 -2.49 19.22
N VAL A 227 10.17 -3.71 18.76
CA VAL A 227 10.64 -3.97 17.40
C VAL A 227 9.45 -4.03 16.44
N ASN A 228 9.36 -3.06 15.52
CA ASN A 228 8.27 -2.94 14.56
C ASN A 228 8.12 -4.20 13.70
N GLY A 229 6.89 -4.69 13.59
CA GLY A 229 6.55 -5.86 12.79
C GLY A 229 6.95 -7.21 13.42
N LEU A 230 7.57 -7.19 14.62
CA LEU A 230 7.94 -8.38 15.39
C LEU A 230 7.20 -8.38 16.74
N THR A 231 7.77 -7.67 17.73
CA THR A 231 7.22 -7.55 19.08
C THR A 231 6.35 -6.32 19.29
N PHE A 232 6.42 -5.36 18.40
CA PHE A 232 5.48 -4.25 18.29
C PHE A 232 4.81 -4.31 16.95
N PRO A 233 3.46 -4.46 16.90
CA PRO A 233 2.74 -4.58 15.64
C PRO A 233 3.03 -3.40 14.72
N LEU A 234 3.22 -3.68 13.45
CA LEU A 234 3.32 -2.65 12.44
C LEU A 234 1.99 -1.88 12.40
N GLN A 235 2.07 -0.57 12.57
CA GLN A 235 0.89 0.26 12.71
C GLN A 235 0.16 0.37 11.37
N ASP A 236 -1.13 0.59 11.42
CA ASP A 236 -2.08 0.76 10.34
C ASP A 236 -1.51 1.58 9.16
N LYS A 237 -1.03 2.77 9.37
CA LYS A 237 -0.41 3.64 8.35
C LYS A 237 0.71 3.01 7.50
N TRP A 238 1.15 1.80 7.79
CA TRP A 238 2.18 1.05 7.07
C TRP A 238 1.66 -0.17 6.34
N VAL A 239 0.37 -0.48 6.51
CA VAL A 239 -0.27 -1.69 5.99
C VAL A 239 -1.60 -1.30 5.38
N LEU A 240 -1.88 -1.74 4.17
CA LEU A 240 -3.21 -1.68 3.59
C LEU A 240 -3.84 -3.07 3.74
N LEU A 241 -4.84 -3.18 4.60
CA LEU A 241 -5.50 -4.44 4.94
C LEU A 241 -6.37 -4.97 3.79
N GLU A 242 -6.71 -6.26 3.81
CA GLU A 242 -7.52 -6.88 2.77
C GLU A 242 -8.88 -6.18 2.57
N GLU A 243 -9.58 -5.83 3.65
CA GLU A 243 -10.87 -5.15 3.59
C GLU A 243 -10.75 -3.77 2.95
N GLU A 244 -9.70 -3.03 3.26
CA GLU A 244 -9.42 -1.72 2.70
C GLU A 244 -9.05 -1.78 1.22
N ARG A 245 -8.31 -2.81 0.83
CA ARG A 245 -8.05 -3.11 -0.58
C ARG A 245 -9.34 -3.36 -1.35
N ILE A 246 -10.26 -4.16 -0.79
CA ILE A 246 -11.56 -4.43 -1.40
C ILE A 246 -12.36 -3.13 -1.55
N GLU A 247 -12.39 -2.28 -0.53
CA GLU A 247 -13.07 -0.99 -0.59
C GLU A 247 -12.48 -0.10 -1.69
N LEU A 248 -11.15 -0.05 -1.76
CA LEU A 248 -10.41 0.68 -2.78
C LEU A 248 -10.74 0.20 -4.20
N PHE A 249 -10.79 -1.13 -4.43
CA PHE A 249 -11.15 -1.70 -5.73
C PHE A 249 -12.55 -1.32 -6.15
N VAL A 250 -13.51 -1.43 -5.25
CA VAL A 250 -14.90 -1.06 -5.53
C VAL A 250 -14.99 0.42 -5.93
N ALA A 251 -14.26 1.29 -5.27
CA ALA A 251 -14.23 2.72 -5.60
C ALA A 251 -13.59 2.96 -6.99
N VAL A 252 -12.41 2.38 -7.25
CA VAL A 252 -11.69 2.54 -8.52
C VAL A 252 -12.49 1.97 -9.69
N ASP A 253 -13.17 0.84 -9.52
CA ASP A 253 -14.06 0.30 -10.57
C ASP A 253 -15.22 1.25 -10.86
N ALA A 254 -15.82 1.85 -9.83
CA ALA A 254 -16.87 2.84 -10.04
C ALA A 254 -16.35 4.11 -10.75
N TYR A 255 -15.16 4.59 -10.42
CA TYR A 255 -14.52 5.70 -11.14
C TYR A 255 -14.30 5.34 -12.61
N ASN A 256 -13.80 4.14 -12.89
CA ASN A 256 -13.53 3.68 -14.24
C ASN A 256 -14.80 3.52 -15.08
N VAL A 257 -15.90 3.09 -14.49
CA VAL A 257 -17.22 3.07 -15.13
C VAL A 257 -17.66 4.50 -15.52
N THR A 258 -17.48 5.47 -14.61
CA THR A 258 -17.75 6.89 -14.91
C THR A 258 -16.91 7.40 -16.08
N ILE A 259 -15.59 7.16 -16.07
CA ILE A 259 -14.66 7.62 -17.10
C ILE A 259 -15.02 7.02 -18.46
N GLN A 260 -15.27 5.70 -18.51
CA GLN A 260 -15.66 5.01 -19.74
C GLN A 260 -16.99 5.53 -20.30
N ASN A 261 -17.99 5.73 -19.43
CA ASN A 261 -19.30 6.26 -19.83
C ASN A 261 -19.19 7.70 -20.36
N ALA A 262 -18.38 8.53 -19.73
CA ALA A 262 -18.12 9.91 -20.16
C ALA A 262 -17.43 9.93 -21.54
N ALA A 263 -16.45 9.06 -21.78
CA ALA A 263 -15.80 8.92 -23.10
C ALA A 263 -16.81 8.54 -24.18
N ASN A 264 -17.62 7.51 -23.93
CA ASN A 264 -18.64 7.03 -24.87
C ASN A 264 -19.69 8.09 -25.16
N ALA A 265 -20.20 8.77 -24.14
CA ALA A 265 -21.25 9.79 -24.26
C ALA A 265 -20.77 11.02 -25.04
N ALA A 266 -19.53 11.43 -24.88
CA ALA A 266 -18.94 12.58 -25.54
C ALA A 266 -18.23 12.24 -26.87
N GLY A 267 -18.15 10.96 -27.27
CA GLY A 267 -17.42 10.50 -28.47
C GLY A 267 -15.93 10.78 -28.43
N LEU A 268 -15.32 10.68 -27.23
CA LEU A 268 -13.91 10.92 -27.00
C LEU A 268 -13.09 9.63 -27.13
N ALA A 269 -11.80 9.77 -27.46
CA ALA A 269 -10.86 8.68 -27.38
C ALA A 269 -10.74 8.18 -25.94
N PHE A 270 -10.51 6.87 -25.77
CA PHE A 270 -10.39 6.24 -24.47
C PHE A 270 -9.16 5.32 -24.41
N VAL A 271 -8.42 5.38 -23.31
CA VAL A 271 -7.28 4.51 -23.04
C VAL A 271 -7.56 3.72 -21.75
N ASP A 272 -7.47 2.40 -21.84
CA ASP A 272 -7.58 1.49 -20.71
C ASP A 272 -6.22 1.29 -20.01
N ALA A 273 -5.78 2.33 -19.30
CA ALA A 273 -4.53 2.27 -18.53
C ALA A 273 -4.57 1.19 -17.44
N LYS A 274 -5.77 0.84 -16.92
CA LYS A 274 -5.94 -0.25 -15.96
C LYS A 274 -5.42 -1.57 -16.54
N SER A 275 -5.88 -1.96 -17.73
CA SER A 275 -5.43 -3.20 -18.36
C SER A 275 -3.95 -3.16 -18.75
N ILE A 276 -3.43 -2.02 -19.18
CA ILE A 276 -2.00 -1.86 -19.51
C ILE A 276 -1.11 -2.06 -18.28
N VAL A 277 -1.45 -1.43 -17.16
CA VAL A 277 -0.68 -1.55 -15.92
C VAL A 277 -0.78 -2.96 -15.33
N GLN A 278 -1.95 -3.60 -15.47
CA GLN A 278 -2.12 -5.00 -15.08
C GLN A 278 -1.23 -5.92 -15.94
N GLU A 279 -1.16 -5.74 -17.25
CA GLU A 279 -0.25 -6.50 -18.13
C GLU A 279 1.22 -6.31 -17.72
N ILE A 280 1.63 -5.07 -17.42
CA ILE A 280 2.98 -4.75 -16.90
C ILE A 280 3.29 -5.55 -15.63
N ALA A 281 2.33 -5.67 -14.72
CA ALA A 281 2.51 -6.33 -13.44
C ALA A 281 2.51 -7.86 -13.55
N GLU A 282 1.61 -8.44 -14.37
CA GLU A 282 1.40 -9.88 -14.41
C GLU A 282 2.33 -10.61 -15.39
N THR A 283 2.53 -10.04 -16.59
CA THR A 283 3.21 -10.73 -17.69
C THR A 283 4.37 -9.93 -18.28
N GLY A 284 4.45 -8.65 -17.96
CA GLY A 284 5.34 -7.69 -18.60
C GLY A 284 4.77 -7.18 -19.92
N TYR A 285 5.05 -5.91 -20.23
CA TYR A 285 4.63 -5.23 -21.46
C TYR A 285 5.79 -5.17 -22.45
N ALA A 286 5.61 -5.84 -23.60
CA ALA A 286 6.63 -5.88 -24.65
C ALA A 286 6.55 -4.63 -25.55
N ASN A 287 7.68 -3.92 -25.72
CA ASN A 287 7.81 -2.81 -26.66
C ASN A 287 9.21 -2.82 -27.30
N GLY A 288 9.30 -3.11 -28.59
CA GLY A 288 10.56 -3.32 -29.28
C GLY A 288 11.37 -4.47 -28.66
N ASP A 289 12.60 -4.20 -28.29
CA ASP A 289 13.51 -5.18 -27.66
C ASP A 289 13.38 -5.23 -26.12
N PHE A 290 12.42 -4.53 -25.54
CA PHE A 290 12.24 -4.40 -24.09
C PHE A 290 10.97 -5.08 -23.62
N ILE A 291 11.04 -5.65 -22.39
CA ILE A 291 9.88 -6.07 -21.61
C ILE A 291 9.91 -5.24 -20.34
N LEU A 292 8.88 -4.42 -20.14
CA LEU A 292 8.70 -3.62 -18.94
C LEU A 292 7.85 -4.39 -17.93
N THR A 293 8.32 -4.48 -16.69
CA THR A 293 7.60 -5.12 -15.58
C THR A 293 7.37 -4.13 -14.44
N ALA A 294 6.58 -4.55 -13.45
CA ALA A 294 6.35 -3.77 -12.23
C ALA A 294 7.41 -3.99 -11.14
N ASP A 295 8.49 -4.72 -11.43
CA ASP A 295 9.57 -4.90 -10.45
C ASP A 295 10.21 -3.56 -10.08
N LEU A 296 10.29 -3.28 -8.78
CA LEU A 296 10.94 -2.08 -8.29
C LEU A 296 12.41 -2.05 -8.75
N VAL A 297 12.89 -0.93 -9.27
CA VAL A 297 14.24 -0.68 -9.81
C VAL A 297 14.51 -1.35 -11.15
N LEU A 298 14.25 -2.65 -11.32
CA LEU A 298 14.68 -3.43 -12.49
C LEU A 298 13.59 -3.57 -13.56
N GLY A 299 12.32 -3.40 -13.22
CA GLY A 299 11.19 -3.57 -14.13
C GLY A 299 11.09 -2.51 -15.21
N GLY A 300 11.63 -1.33 -14.96
CA GLY A 300 11.71 -0.24 -15.92
C GLY A 300 10.42 0.53 -16.16
N ALA A 301 9.26 0.04 -15.72
CA ALA A 301 7.99 0.74 -15.87
C ALA A 301 7.78 1.82 -14.81
N PHE A 302 8.10 1.51 -13.54
CA PHE A 302 7.90 2.40 -12.39
C PHE A 302 9.20 3.03 -11.91
N SER A 303 9.10 4.26 -11.40
CA SER A 303 10.21 4.98 -10.78
C SER A 303 10.49 4.44 -9.36
N LEU A 304 11.56 4.95 -8.71
CA LEU A 304 12.00 4.48 -7.40
C LEU A 304 11.01 4.77 -6.26
N ASP A 305 10.01 5.62 -6.49
CA ASP A 305 8.92 5.82 -5.54
C ASP A 305 7.86 4.70 -5.59
N GLY A 306 7.97 3.79 -6.56
CA GLY A 306 7.07 2.67 -6.74
C GLY A 306 5.67 3.02 -7.26
N LEU A 307 5.40 4.28 -7.60
CA LEU A 307 4.08 4.78 -8.02
C LEU A 307 4.08 5.42 -9.40
N HIS A 308 4.99 6.36 -9.63
CA HIS A 308 5.03 7.09 -10.89
C HIS A 308 5.77 6.30 -11.98
N GLY A 309 5.31 6.44 -13.22
CA GLY A 309 6.01 5.86 -14.36
C GLY A 309 7.39 6.49 -14.57
N THR A 310 8.36 5.67 -14.96
CA THR A 310 9.62 6.16 -15.54
C THR A 310 9.36 6.86 -16.87
N ALA A 311 10.39 7.43 -17.50
CA ALA A 311 10.24 7.90 -18.87
C ALA A 311 9.82 6.77 -19.83
N LYS A 312 10.29 5.52 -19.63
CA LYS A 312 9.86 4.34 -20.40
C LYS A 312 8.39 3.98 -20.14
N GLY A 313 7.97 3.93 -18.87
CA GLY A 313 6.58 3.66 -18.51
C GLY A 313 5.63 4.69 -19.09
N ASN A 314 6.00 5.97 -19.04
CA ASN A 314 5.22 7.05 -19.63
C ASN A 314 5.13 6.96 -21.17
N VAL A 315 6.18 6.46 -21.86
CA VAL A 315 6.14 6.19 -23.31
C VAL A 315 5.08 5.15 -23.67
N VAL A 316 4.93 4.09 -22.86
CA VAL A 316 3.88 3.09 -23.09
C VAL A 316 2.50 3.75 -23.12
N ILE A 317 2.17 4.50 -22.07
CA ILE A 317 0.87 5.19 -21.98
C ILE A 317 0.71 6.23 -23.11
N ALA A 318 1.75 6.97 -23.43
CA ALA A 318 1.71 7.97 -24.52
C ALA A 318 1.45 7.31 -25.89
N ASN A 319 2.06 6.16 -26.16
CA ASN A 319 1.80 5.41 -27.39
C ASN A 319 0.35 4.91 -27.46
N GLU A 320 -0.21 4.42 -26.36
CA GLU A 320 -1.61 3.99 -26.32
C GLU A 320 -2.58 5.17 -26.48
N ILE A 321 -2.24 6.35 -25.95
CA ILE A 321 -2.98 7.59 -26.22
C ILE A 321 -2.98 7.90 -27.72
N ILE A 322 -1.83 7.84 -28.40
CA ILE A 322 -1.70 8.08 -29.83
C ILE A 322 -2.56 7.09 -30.65
N LYS A 323 -2.50 5.80 -30.33
CA LYS A 323 -3.31 4.76 -30.97
C LYS A 323 -4.81 5.00 -30.78
N ALA A 324 -5.23 5.36 -29.56
CA ALA A 324 -6.62 5.67 -29.26
C ALA A 324 -7.13 6.90 -30.04
N ILE A 325 -6.29 7.91 -30.22
CA ILE A 325 -6.58 9.10 -31.04
C ILE A 325 -6.78 8.68 -32.53
N ASP A 326 -5.85 7.90 -33.07
CA ASP A 326 -5.96 7.41 -34.45
C ASP A 326 -7.25 6.60 -34.67
N ALA A 327 -7.56 5.68 -33.76
CA ALA A 327 -8.74 4.83 -33.82
C ALA A 327 -10.05 5.63 -33.74
N THR A 328 -10.09 6.68 -32.93
CA THR A 328 -11.32 7.45 -32.69
C THR A 328 -11.55 8.53 -33.73
N TYR A 329 -10.51 9.23 -34.16
CA TYR A 329 -10.63 10.43 -35.02
C TYR A 329 -10.14 10.21 -36.42
N GLY A 330 -9.62 9.03 -36.77
CA GLY A 330 -9.14 8.71 -38.12
C GLY A 330 -7.86 9.48 -38.49
N SER A 331 -7.08 9.87 -37.50
CA SER A 331 -5.72 10.40 -37.72
C SER A 331 -4.78 9.27 -38.18
N ASN A 332 -3.53 9.58 -38.45
CA ASN A 332 -2.55 8.64 -38.99
C ASN A 332 -1.20 8.71 -38.32
N PHE A 333 -1.17 9.01 -37.03
CA PHE A 333 0.05 9.16 -36.27
C PHE A 333 0.88 7.88 -36.27
N GLU A 334 0.27 6.72 -35.99
CA GLU A 334 0.95 5.43 -36.05
C GLU A 334 1.52 5.14 -37.43
N ALA A 335 0.74 5.34 -38.48
CA ALA A 335 1.16 5.14 -39.86
C ALA A 335 2.23 6.14 -40.31
N ALA A 336 2.34 7.28 -39.65
CA ALA A 336 3.38 8.29 -39.83
C ALA A 336 4.64 8.05 -38.98
N ASP A 337 4.76 6.89 -38.33
CA ASP A 337 5.90 6.47 -37.51
C ASP A 337 6.18 7.43 -36.30
N THR A 338 5.11 7.89 -35.65
CA THR A 338 5.22 8.78 -34.50
C THR A 338 5.20 8.08 -33.16
N LEU A 339 4.99 6.75 -33.13
CA LEU A 339 5.10 5.98 -31.90
C LEU A 339 6.54 6.03 -31.38
N MET A 340 6.65 6.18 -30.06
CA MET A 340 7.95 6.29 -29.41
C MET A 340 8.51 4.90 -29.08
N ASP A 341 9.78 4.69 -29.36
CA ASP A 341 10.51 3.49 -28.93
C ASP A 341 11.01 3.71 -27.48
N VAL A 342 10.59 2.81 -26.57
CA VAL A 342 10.99 2.84 -25.16
C VAL A 342 12.52 2.76 -24.99
N GLY A 343 13.24 2.17 -25.95
CA GLY A 343 14.70 2.08 -25.94
C GLY A 343 15.41 3.43 -25.93
N ASN A 344 14.75 4.47 -26.42
CA ASN A 344 15.30 5.83 -26.48
C ASN A 344 15.16 6.62 -25.16
N TYR A 345 14.53 6.03 -24.15
CA TYR A 345 14.23 6.71 -22.88
C TYR A 345 14.89 6.01 -21.69
N PRO A 346 15.31 6.76 -20.64
CA PRO A 346 15.90 6.16 -19.46
C PRO A 346 14.83 5.52 -18.56
N SER A 347 15.20 4.42 -17.87
CA SER A 347 14.39 3.84 -16.78
C SER A 347 14.56 4.62 -15.49
N ASN A 348 15.76 5.17 -15.26
CA ASN A 348 16.09 5.92 -14.05
C ASN A 348 16.81 7.21 -14.41
N TYR A 349 16.61 8.23 -13.59
CA TYR A 349 17.36 9.47 -13.71
C TYR A 349 18.81 9.29 -13.20
N SER A 350 19.74 9.99 -13.83
CA SER A 350 21.11 10.04 -13.33
C SER A 350 21.12 10.65 -11.92
N PRO A 351 21.86 10.06 -10.95
CA PRO A 351 22.03 10.67 -9.63
C PRO A 351 22.79 12.00 -9.67
N LEU A 352 23.29 12.38 -10.84
CA LEU A 352 23.98 13.67 -11.08
C LEU A 352 23.06 14.74 -11.68
N LEU A 353 21.75 14.45 -11.85
CA LEU A 353 20.80 15.49 -12.22
C LEU A 353 20.63 16.46 -11.05
N PRO A 354 20.68 17.78 -11.29
CA PRO A 354 20.57 18.78 -10.24
C PRO A 354 19.20 18.82 -9.59
#